data_4913a1be4f4e167709c606598365b9a6
#
_entry.id   4913a1be4f4e167709c606598365b9a6
#
_cell.length_a   1.000
_cell.length_b   1.000
_cell.length_c   1.000
_cell.angle_alpha   90.00
_cell.angle_beta   90.00
_cell.angle_gamma   90.00
#
_symmetry.space_group_name_H-M   'P 1'
#
loop_
_entity.id
_entity.type
_entity.pdbx_description
1 polymer ?
#
loop_
_entity_poly.entity_id
_entity_poly.type
_entity_poly.pdbx_seq_one_letter_code
_entity_poly.pdbx_strand_id
1 'polypeptide(L)'
;MKIDIYNHVMPLPYLDMMKQHLKDQGILKRMSNLRMLWDIEARVRMLDEKFPDVQQVLTLSLPSPELVGGPDLAPELARIANDGMAGMTAKWPKKFPAFVASLSMNNVPAALEEMDRAIAKLDARGVQICSSVNGRALDEPEFFPVFERATKKHDVPIWMHPARPATRADYVGEQKSKYEIWQVLGWPFETSVAMSRMVFSGLFEKLPGIRIITHHCGAMIPFFSGRAETLWAQLGSRSADENYEDLLKSMKKKPIEYFRMFYADTVLGGSASALRCGLDFFGADRVVFASDCPFDPEGGPMFIREGIRSVEDLKLSESDKRKIYFGNATKLLKIPAVKAPASRKK
;
A
#
# COMPACT_ATOMS: atom_id res chain seq x y z
N MET A 1 -1.08 18.23 12.65
CA MET A 1 -1.92 17.08 12.27
C MET A 1 -1.20 16.30 11.20
N LYS A 2 -1.17 14.96 11.30
CA LYS A 2 -0.60 14.05 10.32
C LYS A 2 -1.60 12.94 10.04
N ILE A 3 -1.74 12.50 8.79
CA ILE A 3 -2.62 11.40 8.40
C ILE A 3 -1.71 10.28 7.88
N ASP A 4 -1.58 9.24 8.68
CA ASP A 4 -0.86 8.01 8.35
C ASP A 4 -1.78 7.13 7.51
N ILE A 5 -1.52 7.06 6.21
CA ILE A 5 -2.42 6.36 5.27
C ILE A 5 -2.05 4.92 5.01
N TYR A 6 -0.90 4.45 5.50
CA TYR A 6 -0.48 3.08 5.37
C TYR A 6 0.06 2.58 6.70
N ASN A 7 -0.79 1.99 7.46
CA ASN A 7 -0.56 1.29 8.73
C ASN A 7 -1.50 0.09 8.77
N HIS A 8 -1.24 -0.85 9.65
CA HIS A 8 -1.90 -2.15 9.59
C HIS A 8 -2.70 -2.46 10.85
N VAL A 9 -3.88 -3.03 10.62
CA VAL A 9 -4.72 -3.63 11.66
C VAL A 9 -5.15 -5.02 11.24
N MET A 10 -5.60 -5.81 12.20
CA MET A 10 -6.17 -7.12 11.98
C MET A 10 -7.39 -7.28 12.90
N PRO A 11 -8.62 -7.10 12.41
CA PRO A 11 -9.81 -7.32 13.20
C PRO A 11 -9.82 -8.71 13.84
N LEU A 12 -10.22 -8.81 15.11
CA LEU A 12 -10.18 -10.08 15.84
C LEU A 12 -10.92 -11.22 15.12
N PRO A 13 -12.12 -11.02 14.53
CA PRO A 13 -12.77 -12.09 13.77
C PRO A 13 -11.92 -12.57 12.57
N TYR A 14 -11.19 -11.66 11.90
CA TYR A 14 -10.28 -12.03 10.82
C TYR A 14 -9.09 -12.83 11.34
N LEU A 15 -8.49 -12.42 12.47
CA LEU A 15 -7.40 -13.14 13.12
C LEU A 15 -7.83 -14.57 13.49
N ASP A 16 -9.05 -14.75 13.98
CA ASP A 16 -9.55 -16.06 14.35
C ASP A 16 -9.77 -16.97 13.14
N MET A 17 -10.27 -16.44 12.04
CA MET A 17 -10.35 -17.17 10.77
C MET A 17 -8.94 -17.50 10.23
N MET A 18 -8.02 -16.57 10.31
CA MET A 18 -6.62 -16.80 9.91
C MET A 18 -5.99 -17.95 10.71
N LYS A 19 -6.21 -18.03 12.03
CA LYS A 19 -5.72 -19.13 12.87
C LYS A 19 -6.24 -20.50 12.43
N GLN A 20 -7.46 -20.54 11.87
CA GLN A 20 -8.08 -21.79 11.43
C GLN A 20 -7.61 -22.24 10.05
N HIS A 21 -7.28 -21.30 9.16
CA HIS A 21 -7.09 -21.58 7.74
C HIS A 21 -5.67 -21.35 7.22
N LEU A 22 -4.87 -20.49 7.87
CA LEU A 22 -3.52 -20.17 7.41
C LEU A 22 -2.56 -21.32 7.67
N LYS A 23 -1.88 -21.79 6.62
CA LYS A 23 -0.88 -22.89 6.71
C LYS A 23 0.49 -22.39 7.18
N ASP A 24 0.83 -21.12 6.93
CA ASP A 24 2.13 -20.54 7.31
C ASP A 24 2.19 -20.22 8.81
N GLN A 25 2.81 -21.12 9.56
CA GLN A 25 2.96 -20.99 11.02
C GLN A 25 3.88 -19.85 11.44
N GLY A 26 4.83 -19.44 10.58
CA GLY A 26 5.72 -18.30 10.84
C GLY A 26 4.95 -16.98 10.81
N ILE A 27 4.16 -16.78 9.77
CA ILE A 27 3.28 -15.61 9.66
C ILE A 27 2.24 -15.61 10.78
N LEU A 28 1.60 -16.74 11.07
CA LEU A 28 0.62 -16.85 12.14
C LEU A 28 1.23 -16.44 13.50
N LYS A 29 2.42 -16.95 13.82
CA LYS A 29 3.15 -16.58 15.04
C LYS A 29 3.44 -15.07 15.08
N ARG A 30 3.91 -14.49 13.98
CA ARG A 30 4.23 -13.05 13.88
C ARG A 30 2.99 -12.20 14.16
N MET A 31 1.88 -12.48 13.46
CA MET A 31 0.66 -11.67 13.57
C MET A 31 0.00 -11.79 14.93
N SER A 32 -0.02 -12.99 15.52
CA SER A 32 -0.60 -13.23 16.85
C SER A 32 0.18 -12.50 17.96
N ASN A 33 1.49 -12.34 17.82
CA ASN A 33 2.35 -11.70 18.80
C ASN A 33 2.40 -10.16 18.69
N LEU A 34 1.92 -9.58 17.59
CA LEU A 34 1.88 -8.13 17.41
C LEU A 34 0.57 -7.56 17.97
N ARG A 35 0.54 -7.32 19.27
CA ARG A 35 -0.67 -6.87 19.98
C ARG A 35 -1.34 -5.66 19.33
N MET A 36 -0.58 -4.68 18.86
CA MET A 36 -1.10 -3.46 18.26
C MET A 36 -1.81 -3.68 16.91
N LEU A 37 -1.73 -4.88 16.30
CA LEU A 37 -2.52 -5.24 15.12
C LEU A 37 -3.99 -5.45 15.46
N TRP A 38 -4.28 -6.11 16.59
CA TRP A 38 -5.61 -6.60 16.93
C TRP A 38 -6.19 -6.01 18.23
N ASP A 39 -5.37 -5.49 19.17
CA ASP A 39 -5.83 -4.73 20.33
C ASP A 39 -5.94 -3.24 19.97
N ILE A 40 -7.05 -2.89 19.32
CA ILE A 40 -7.27 -1.54 18.83
C ILE A 40 -7.40 -0.51 19.96
N GLU A 41 -7.81 -0.91 21.15
CA GLU A 41 -7.86 -0.03 22.32
C GLU A 41 -6.46 0.33 22.82
N ALA A 42 -5.55 -0.64 22.85
CA ALA A 42 -4.14 -0.35 23.11
C ALA A 42 -3.53 0.58 22.06
N ARG A 43 -3.91 0.39 20.76
CA ARG A 43 -3.50 1.27 19.68
C ARG A 43 -3.98 2.70 19.86
N VAL A 44 -5.24 2.89 20.24
CA VAL A 44 -5.83 4.22 20.52
C VAL A 44 -5.11 4.88 21.68
N ARG A 45 -4.89 4.17 22.81
CA ARG A 45 -4.13 4.70 23.95
C ARG A 45 -2.72 5.16 23.54
N MET A 46 -1.99 4.34 22.77
CA MET A 46 -0.66 4.68 22.28
C MET A 46 -0.67 5.96 21.42
N LEU A 47 -1.66 6.10 20.54
CA LEU A 47 -1.83 7.30 19.72
C LEU A 47 -2.20 8.53 20.55
N ASP A 48 -3.06 8.38 21.58
CA ASP A 48 -3.43 9.49 22.47
C ASP A 48 -2.25 9.99 23.29
N GLU A 49 -1.46 9.09 23.82
CA GLU A 49 -0.34 9.38 24.72
C GLU A 49 0.89 9.90 23.98
N LYS A 50 1.25 9.29 22.85
CA LYS A 50 2.53 9.54 22.16
C LYS A 50 2.39 10.38 20.89
N PHE A 51 1.26 10.28 20.20
CA PHE A 51 1.04 10.90 18.88
C PHE A 51 -0.36 11.52 18.75
N PRO A 52 -0.74 12.47 19.63
CA PRO A 52 -2.10 13.01 19.69
C PRO A 52 -2.53 13.71 18.38
N ASP A 53 -1.58 14.15 17.57
CA ASP A 53 -1.80 14.83 16.29
C ASP A 53 -1.73 13.89 15.07
N VAL A 54 -1.60 12.56 15.28
CA VAL A 54 -1.63 11.54 14.24
C VAL A 54 -3.00 10.88 14.18
N GLN A 55 -3.54 10.80 12.97
CA GLN A 55 -4.69 9.99 12.59
C GLN A 55 -4.23 8.87 11.68
N GLN A 56 -4.91 7.73 11.70
CA GLN A 56 -4.55 6.56 10.90
C GLN A 56 -5.71 6.12 10.02
N VAL A 57 -5.46 5.97 8.72
CA VAL A 57 -6.36 5.31 7.77
C VAL A 57 -6.08 3.82 7.82
N LEU A 58 -7.04 3.04 8.26
CA LEU A 58 -6.83 1.63 8.54
C LEU A 58 -6.68 0.82 7.25
N THR A 59 -5.66 -0.03 7.17
CA THR A 59 -5.49 -1.06 6.14
C THR A 59 -5.35 -2.44 6.78
N LEU A 60 -5.84 -3.48 6.10
CA LEU A 60 -5.65 -4.85 6.59
C LEU A 60 -4.17 -5.24 6.48
N SER A 61 -3.64 -5.84 7.54
CA SER A 61 -2.32 -6.47 7.49
C SER A 61 -2.31 -7.70 6.59
N LEU A 62 -1.13 -8.06 6.05
CA LEU A 62 -0.92 -9.41 5.56
C LEU A 62 -1.10 -10.45 6.69
N PRO A 63 -1.51 -11.67 6.35
CA PRO A 63 -1.86 -12.16 5.01
C PRO A 63 -3.20 -11.62 4.54
N SER A 64 -3.29 -11.31 3.23
CA SER A 64 -4.55 -10.90 2.59
C SER A 64 -5.53 -12.07 2.47
N PRO A 65 -6.82 -11.82 2.19
CA PRO A 65 -7.84 -12.86 2.10
C PRO A 65 -7.45 -14.03 1.17
N GLU A 66 -6.87 -13.73 0.00
CA GLU A 66 -6.45 -14.74 -0.98
C GLU A 66 -5.21 -15.55 -0.56
N LEU A 67 -4.45 -15.06 0.43
CA LEU A 67 -3.33 -15.81 1.01
C LEU A 67 -3.77 -16.73 2.16
N VAL A 68 -4.90 -16.42 2.80
CA VAL A 68 -5.48 -17.22 3.88
C VAL A 68 -6.39 -18.30 3.31
N GLY A 69 -7.22 -17.97 2.32
CA GLY A 69 -8.24 -18.86 1.76
C GLY A 69 -8.23 -18.98 0.25
N GLY A 70 -8.72 -20.10 -0.24
CA GLY A 70 -9.02 -20.29 -1.67
C GLY A 70 -10.14 -19.36 -2.15
N PRO A 71 -10.48 -19.42 -3.46
CA PRO A 71 -11.44 -18.49 -4.07
C PRO A 71 -12.87 -18.58 -3.48
N ASP A 72 -13.21 -19.66 -2.79
CA ASP A 72 -14.51 -19.81 -2.13
C ASP A 72 -14.55 -19.17 -0.74
N LEU A 73 -13.43 -19.19 0.00
CA LEU A 73 -13.33 -18.65 1.36
C LEU A 73 -12.87 -17.18 1.38
N ALA A 74 -12.02 -16.79 0.45
CA ALA A 74 -11.45 -15.45 0.43
C ALA A 74 -12.50 -14.31 0.40
N PRO A 75 -13.64 -14.43 -0.29
CA PRO A 75 -14.70 -13.41 -0.23
C PRO A 75 -15.29 -13.19 1.17
N GLU A 76 -15.50 -14.26 1.94
CA GLU A 76 -15.96 -14.16 3.32
C GLU A 76 -14.91 -13.48 4.21
N LEU A 77 -13.65 -13.87 4.06
CA LEU A 77 -12.53 -13.25 4.77
C LEU A 77 -12.43 -11.73 4.49
N ALA A 78 -12.61 -11.32 3.22
CA ALA A 78 -12.62 -9.91 2.86
C ALA A 78 -13.76 -9.16 3.56
N ARG A 79 -14.97 -9.71 3.59
CA ARG A 79 -16.13 -9.14 4.29
C ARG A 79 -15.85 -8.98 5.79
N ILE A 80 -15.37 -10.03 6.44
CA ILE A 80 -15.05 -10.02 7.88
C ILE A 80 -14.02 -8.91 8.19
N ALA A 81 -12.98 -8.80 7.38
CA ALA A 81 -11.96 -7.76 7.54
C ALA A 81 -12.55 -6.35 7.40
N ASN A 82 -13.33 -6.12 6.35
CA ASN A 82 -13.90 -4.81 6.04
C ASN A 82 -14.95 -4.39 7.07
N ASP A 83 -15.81 -5.29 7.51
CA ASP A 83 -16.80 -5.04 8.57
C ASP A 83 -16.10 -4.68 9.90
N GLY A 84 -15.02 -5.41 10.22
CA GLY A 84 -14.21 -5.12 11.40
C GLY A 84 -13.55 -3.74 11.34
N MET A 85 -12.92 -3.36 10.22
CA MET A 85 -12.30 -2.05 10.05
C MET A 85 -13.35 -0.92 10.05
N ALA A 86 -14.50 -1.13 9.43
CA ALA A 86 -15.61 -0.18 9.49
C ALA A 86 -16.12 0.03 10.93
N GLY A 87 -16.23 -1.04 11.72
CA GLY A 87 -16.58 -0.94 13.14
C GLY A 87 -15.55 -0.14 13.95
N MET A 88 -14.26 -0.30 13.65
CA MET A 88 -13.20 0.48 14.29
C MET A 88 -13.29 1.97 13.94
N THR A 89 -13.51 2.33 12.67
CA THR A 89 -13.65 3.74 12.25
C THR A 89 -14.90 4.37 12.86
N ALA A 90 -16.00 3.64 12.94
CA ALA A 90 -17.23 4.11 13.58
C ALA A 90 -17.04 4.36 15.10
N LYS A 91 -16.28 3.51 15.80
CA LYS A 91 -16.02 3.63 17.24
C LYS A 91 -15.04 4.75 17.58
N TRP A 92 -14.01 4.98 16.74
CA TRP A 92 -12.96 5.97 16.99
C TRP A 92 -12.70 6.92 15.79
N PRO A 93 -13.71 7.65 15.32
CA PRO A 93 -13.60 8.43 14.08
C PRO A 93 -12.57 9.58 14.14
N LYS A 94 -12.20 10.04 15.33
CA LYS A 94 -11.17 11.06 15.53
C LYS A 94 -9.75 10.50 15.36
N LYS A 95 -9.56 9.21 15.56
CA LYS A 95 -8.26 8.51 15.40
C LYS A 95 -8.18 7.79 14.05
N PHE A 96 -9.29 7.21 13.62
CA PHE A 96 -9.40 6.44 12.39
C PHE A 96 -10.46 7.09 11.49
N PRO A 97 -10.09 8.14 10.72
CA PRO A 97 -11.05 8.89 9.91
C PRO A 97 -11.56 8.12 8.69
N ALA A 98 -10.89 7.01 8.33
CA ALA A 98 -11.24 6.19 7.18
C ALA A 98 -10.59 4.80 7.27
N PHE A 99 -11.03 3.88 6.43
CA PHE A 99 -10.36 2.61 6.17
C PHE A 99 -10.31 2.32 4.66
N VAL A 100 -9.47 1.38 4.29
CA VAL A 100 -9.26 0.89 2.92
C VAL A 100 -9.77 -0.54 2.85
N ALA A 101 -10.67 -0.82 1.92
CA ALA A 101 -11.26 -2.15 1.80
C ALA A 101 -10.25 -3.18 1.27
N SER A 102 -10.17 -4.33 1.91
CA SER A 102 -9.43 -5.49 1.41
C SER A 102 -10.30 -6.29 0.45
N LEU A 103 -9.72 -6.83 -0.60
CA LEU A 103 -10.42 -7.55 -1.65
C LEU A 103 -9.93 -9.00 -1.77
N SER A 104 -10.79 -9.90 -2.21
CA SER A 104 -10.46 -11.29 -2.54
C SER A 104 -10.06 -11.41 -4.01
N MET A 105 -8.85 -10.99 -4.34
CA MET A 105 -8.38 -10.90 -5.73
C MET A 105 -8.34 -12.24 -6.48
N ASN A 106 -8.32 -13.38 -5.79
CA ASN A 106 -8.44 -14.71 -6.40
C ASN A 106 -9.87 -15.10 -6.78
N ASN A 107 -10.85 -14.21 -6.56
CA ASN A 107 -12.25 -14.31 -7.01
C ASN A 107 -12.72 -12.92 -7.46
N VAL A 108 -12.41 -12.55 -8.68
CA VAL A 108 -12.66 -11.19 -9.20
C VAL A 108 -14.14 -10.79 -9.14
N PRO A 109 -15.12 -11.63 -9.53
CA PRO A 109 -16.52 -11.27 -9.35
C PRO A 109 -16.87 -10.87 -7.91
N ALA A 110 -16.48 -11.67 -6.93
CA ALA A 110 -16.73 -11.40 -5.53
C ALA A 110 -15.94 -10.17 -5.03
N ALA A 111 -14.73 -9.95 -5.53
CA ALA A 111 -13.94 -8.75 -5.22
C ALA A 111 -14.63 -7.46 -5.70
N LEU A 112 -15.27 -7.50 -6.87
CA LEU A 112 -16.03 -6.36 -7.40
C LEU A 112 -17.31 -6.09 -6.58
N GLU A 113 -18.02 -7.12 -6.17
CA GLU A 113 -19.19 -6.99 -5.29
C GLU A 113 -18.81 -6.43 -3.92
N GLU A 114 -17.72 -6.93 -3.34
CA GLU A 114 -17.24 -6.45 -2.04
C GLU A 114 -16.71 -5.01 -2.13
N MET A 115 -16.02 -4.63 -3.19
CA MET A 115 -15.63 -3.24 -3.45
C MET A 115 -16.87 -2.33 -3.46
N ASP A 116 -17.91 -2.70 -4.21
CA ASP A 116 -19.15 -1.93 -4.28
C ASP A 116 -19.82 -1.82 -2.90
N ARG A 117 -19.87 -2.91 -2.14
CA ARG A 117 -20.44 -2.94 -0.78
C ARG A 117 -19.64 -2.09 0.20
N ALA A 118 -18.34 -2.28 0.24
CA ALA A 118 -17.48 -1.60 1.20
C ALA A 118 -17.47 -0.07 0.99
N ILE A 119 -17.45 0.39 -0.24
CA ILE A 119 -17.48 1.82 -0.54
C ILE A 119 -18.86 2.41 -0.30
N ALA A 120 -19.93 1.76 -0.81
CA ALA A 120 -21.26 2.35 -0.76
C ALA A 120 -21.96 2.22 0.61
N LYS A 121 -21.65 1.16 1.39
CA LYS A 121 -22.35 0.88 2.66
C LYS A 121 -21.48 1.06 3.90
N LEU A 122 -20.16 0.92 3.78
CA LEU A 122 -19.23 1.00 4.90
C LEU A 122 -18.33 2.24 4.86
N ASP A 123 -18.46 3.07 3.83
CA ASP A 123 -17.67 4.31 3.64
C ASP A 123 -16.16 4.07 3.48
N ALA A 124 -15.75 2.93 2.90
CA ALA A 124 -14.35 2.70 2.54
C ALA A 124 -13.85 3.77 1.55
N ARG A 125 -12.64 4.29 1.77
CA ARG A 125 -12.10 5.40 0.97
C ARG A 125 -11.08 4.96 -0.08
N GLY A 126 -10.95 3.68 -0.28
CA GLY A 126 -10.09 3.06 -1.26
C GLY A 126 -10.13 1.54 -1.16
N VAL A 127 -9.30 0.89 -1.96
CA VAL A 127 -9.16 -0.56 -1.93
C VAL A 127 -7.68 -0.95 -1.83
N GLN A 128 -7.38 -2.04 -1.16
CA GLN A 128 -6.05 -2.62 -1.05
C GLN A 128 -5.97 -3.92 -1.84
N ILE A 129 -4.91 -4.04 -2.63
CA ILE A 129 -4.51 -5.25 -3.36
C ILE A 129 -3.04 -5.57 -3.07
N CYS A 130 -2.63 -6.80 -3.35
CA CYS A 130 -1.22 -7.19 -3.30
C CYS A 130 -0.51 -6.98 -4.64
N SER A 131 0.82 -6.93 -4.65
CA SER A 131 1.65 -6.81 -5.87
C SER A 131 1.54 -8.01 -6.82
N SER A 132 0.97 -9.11 -6.34
CA SER A 132 0.58 -10.28 -7.15
C SER A 132 -0.59 -11.01 -6.48
N VAL A 133 -1.38 -11.71 -7.26
CA VAL A 133 -2.47 -12.57 -6.77
C VAL A 133 -1.97 -14.00 -6.73
N ASN A 134 -1.50 -14.46 -5.58
CA ASN A 134 -0.89 -15.81 -5.45
C ASN A 134 0.20 -16.08 -6.49
N GLY A 135 1.03 -15.07 -6.79
CA GLY A 135 2.10 -15.16 -7.79
C GLY A 135 1.69 -14.82 -9.22
N ARG A 136 0.41 -14.60 -9.48
CA ARG A 136 -0.10 -14.10 -10.78
C ARG A 136 0.08 -12.60 -10.89
N ALA A 137 0.45 -12.13 -12.07
CA ALA A 137 0.75 -10.72 -12.31
C ALA A 137 -0.52 -9.87 -12.40
N LEU A 138 -0.49 -8.65 -11.87
CA LEU A 138 -1.65 -7.75 -11.83
C LEU A 138 -2.08 -7.23 -13.21
N ASP A 139 -1.26 -7.34 -14.24
CA ASP A 139 -1.56 -6.94 -15.61
C ASP A 139 -2.24 -8.04 -16.43
N GLU A 140 -2.53 -9.21 -15.83
CA GLU A 140 -3.37 -10.21 -16.47
C GLU A 140 -4.78 -9.64 -16.71
N PRO A 141 -5.39 -9.90 -17.89
CA PRO A 141 -6.68 -9.31 -18.29
C PRO A 141 -7.81 -9.52 -17.27
N GLU A 142 -7.77 -10.61 -16.52
CA GLU A 142 -8.76 -10.95 -15.49
C GLU A 142 -8.85 -9.89 -14.40
N PHE A 143 -7.73 -9.22 -14.03
CA PHE A 143 -7.70 -8.25 -12.94
C PHE A 143 -8.06 -6.82 -13.38
N PHE A 144 -8.08 -6.55 -14.69
CA PHE A 144 -8.39 -5.21 -15.21
C PHE A 144 -9.72 -4.64 -14.70
N PRO A 145 -10.82 -5.40 -14.59
CA PRO A 145 -12.10 -4.91 -14.06
C PRO A 145 -12.01 -4.29 -12.67
N VAL A 146 -11.08 -4.76 -11.81
CA VAL A 146 -10.88 -4.20 -10.46
C VAL A 146 -10.32 -2.77 -10.54
N PHE A 147 -9.31 -2.55 -11.37
CA PHE A 147 -8.74 -1.22 -11.63
C PHE A 147 -9.75 -0.28 -12.26
N GLU A 148 -10.51 -0.77 -13.24
CA GLU A 148 -11.55 0.00 -13.91
C GLU A 148 -12.66 0.40 -12.95
N ARG A 149 -13.16 -0.54 -12.12
CA ARG A 149 -14.22 -0.30 -11.14
C ARG A 149 -13.80 0.75 -10.10
N ALA A 150 -12.62 0.60 -9.52
CA ALA A 150 -12.07 1.55 -8.56
C ALA A 150 -11.92 2.95 -9.16
N THR A 151 -11.47 3.03 -10.43
CA THR A 151 -11.19 4.30 -11.10
C THR A 151 -12.44 4.98 -11.65
N LYS A 152 -13.24 4.26 -12.47
CA LYS A 152 -14.34 4.87 -13.24
C LYS A 152 -15.65 4.93 -12.46
N LYS A 153 -15.96 3.92 -11.64
CA LYS A 153 -17.22 3.88 -10.89
C LYS A 153 -17.12 4.61 -9.56
N HIS A 154 -16.07 4.32 -8.80
CA HIS A 154 -15.94 4.82 -7.43
C HIS A 154 -15.03 6.02 -7.28
N ASP A 155 -14.12 6.25 -8.23
CA ASP A 155 -13.12 7.31 -8.17
C ASP A 155 -12.38 7.32 -6.83
N VAL A 156 -11.84 6.12 -6.45
CA VAL A 156 -11.07 5.89 -5.22
C VAL A 156 -9.66 5.43 -5.54
N PRO A 157 -8.67 5.71 -4.67
CA PRO A 157 -7.31 5.22 -4.82
C PRO A 157 -7.18 3.72 -4.49
N ILE A 158 -6.11 3.12 -5.01
CA ILE A 158 -5.76 1.72 -4.81
C ILE A 158 -4.44 1.67 -4.04
N TRP A 159 -4.41 0.97 -2.90
CA TRP A 159 -3.18 0.64 -2.17
C TRP A 159 -2.58 -0.65 -2.72
N MET A 160 -1.31 -0.63 -3.04
CA MET A 160 -0.59 -1.81 -3.49
C MET A 160 0.43 -2.24 -2.44
N HIS A 161 0.14 -3.34 -1.75
CA HIS A 161 1.04 -3.96 -0.76
C HIS A 161 1.93 -5.00 -1.43
N PRO A 162 3.22 -5.08 -1.14
CA PRO A 162 4.07 -6.15 -1.63
C PRO A 162 3.63 -7.52 -1.15
N ALA A 163 3.77 -8.54 -2.01
CA ALA A 163 3.51 -9.93 -1.66
C ALA A 163 4.57 -10.84 -2.27
N ARG A 164 5.39 -11.44 -1.42
CA ARG A 164 6.34 -12.48 -1.78
C ARG A 164 6.40 -13.47 -0.63
N PRO A 165 6.09 -14.75 -0.84
CA PRO A 165 6.15 -15.75 0.23
C PRO A 165 7.60 -16.17 0.51
N ALA A 166 7.86 -16.60 1.74
CA ALA A 166 9.17 -17.18 2.13
C ALA A 166 9.53 -18.44 1.35
N THR A 167 8.54 -19.15 0.80
CA THR A 167 8.73 -20.34 -0.03
C THR A 167 9.32 -20.04 -1.42
N ARG A 168 9.35 -18.77 -1.84
CA ARG A 168 10.04 -18.38 -3.08
C ARG A 168 11.52 -18.20 -2.79
N ALA A 169 12.33 -19.17 -3.24
CA ALA A 169 13.77 -19.22 -3.01
C ALA A 169 14.53 -18.00 -3.56
N ASP A 170 15.67 -17.68 -2.96
CA ASP A 170 16.57 -16.61 -3.43
C ASP A 170 17.43 -17.07 -4.60
N TYR A 171 17.79 -18.36 -4.63
CA TYR A 171 18.55 -19.00 -5.69
C TYR A 171 17.86 -20.27 -6.19
N VAL A 172 18.03 -20.59 -7.48
CA VAL A 172 17.36 -21.73 -8.15
C VAL A 172 17.59 -23.07 -7.45
N GLY A 173 18.74 -23.27 -6.81
CA GLY A 173 19.08 -24.52 -6.10
C GLY A 173 18.51 -24.61 -4.67
N GLU A 174 17.74 -23.64 -4.21
CA GLU A 174 17.20 -23.58 -2.86
C GLU A 174 15.71 -23.88 -2.83
N GLN A 175 15.20 -24.36 -1.69
CA GLN A 175 13.77 -24.66 -1.53
C GLN A 175 12.98 -23.48 -0.98
N LYS A 176 13.65 -22.51 -0.32
CA LYS A 176 13.03 -21.32 0.28
C LYS A 176 14.05 -20.20 0.42
N SER A 177 13.54 -18.99 0.60
CA SER A 177 14.35 -17.82 0.96
C SER A 177 14.96 -17.97 2.34
N LYS A 178 16.17 -17.44 2.53
CA LYS A 178 16.90 -17.46 3.80
C LYS A 178 17.00 -16.06 4.39
N TYR A 179 17.26 -15.98 5.70
CA TYR A 179 17.52 -14.73 6.43
C TYR A 179 16.41 -13.66 6.25
N GLU A 180 15.18 -14.10 5.97
CA GLU A 180 14.04 -13.22 5.68
C GLU A 180 14.27 -12.25 4.50
N ILE A 181 15.18 -12.57 3.59
CA ILE A 181 15.47 -11.80 2.36
C ILE A 181 14.19 -11.59 1.53
N TRP A 182 13.27 -12.60 1.56
CA TRP A 182 11.97 -12.51 0.89
C TRP A 182 11.15 -11.27 1.27
N GLN A 183 11.30 -10.78 2.51
CA GLN A 183 10.63 -9.58 3.01
C GLN A 183 11.51 -8.34 2.82
N VAL A 184 12.73 -8.36 3.36
CA VAL A 184 13.60 -7.16 3.43
C VAL A 184 13.96 -6.61 2.06
N LEU A 185 14.31 -7.48 1.11
CA LEU A 185 14.68 -7.12 -0.26
C LEU A 185 13.65 -7.59 -1.29
N GLY A 186 13.02 -8.73 -1.04
CA GLY A 186 12.08 -9.32 -1.97
C GLY A 186 10.80 -8.50 -2.14
N TRP A 187 10.25 -7.93 -1.09
CA TRP A 187 9.06 -7.07 -1.18
C TRP A 187 9.30 -5.80 -2.00
N PRO A 188 10.38 -5.02 -1.79
CA PRO A 188 10.70 -3.91 -2.69
C PRO A 188 10.88 -4.35 -4.15
N PHE A 189 11.50 -5.51 -4.39
CA PHE A 189 11.62 -6.06 -5.74
C PHE A 189 10.24 -6.36 -6.36
N GLU A 190 9.35 -7.07 -5.66
CA GLU A 190 8.00 -7.40 -6.14
C GLU A 190 7.16 -6.15 -6.44
N THR A 191 7.23 -5.13 -5.58
CA THR A 191 6.57 -3.84 -5.84
C THR A 191 7.08 -3.21 -7.13
N SER A 192 8.41 -3.20 -7.34
CA SER A 192 9.02 -2.63 -8.53
C SER A 192 8.64 -3.40 -9.80
N VAL A 193 8.56 -4.73 -9.72
CA VAL A 193 8.08 -5.58 -10.82
C VAL A 193 6.61 -5.29 -11.14
N ALA A 194 5.75 -5.23 -10.13
CA ALA A 194 4.33 -4.94 -10.33
C ALA A 194 4.11 -3.55 -10.95
N MET A 195 4.83 -2.52 -10.48
CA MET A 195 4.81 -1.19 -11.10
C MET A 195 5.21 -1.24 -12.57
N SER A 196 6.28 -1.96 -12.90
CA SER A 196 6.77 -2.11 -14.27
C SER A 196 5.74 -2.80 -15.17
N ARG A 197 5.17 -3.91 -14.70
CA ARG A 197 4.12 -4.65 -15.42
C ARG A 197 2.90 -3.77 -15.70
N MET A 198 2.42 -3.01 -14.71
CA MET A 198 1.30 -2.08 -14.88
C MET A 198 1.60 -0.94 -15.87
N VAL A 199 2.82 -0.41 -15.90
CA VAL A 199 3.23 0.60 -16.86
C VAL A 199 3.21 0.03 -18.28
N PHE A 200 3.89 -1.08 -18.52
CA PHE A 200 4.02 -1.65 -19.86
C PHE A 200 2.74 -2.33 -20.38
N SER A 201 1.78 -2.68 -19.50
CA SER A 201 0.45 -3.14 -19.92
C SER A 201 -0.46 -2.00 -20.47
N GLY A 202 0.00 -0.76 -20.39
CA GLY A 202 -0.79 0.41 -20.80
C GLY A 202 -1.90 0.79 -19.82
N LEU A 203 -1.85 0.34 -18.56
CA LEU A 203 -2.89 0.59 -17.56
C LEU A 203 -3.19 2.08 -17.39
N PHE A 204 -2.17 2.92 -17.32
CA PHE A 204 -2.32 4.38 -17.16
C PHE A 204 -2.90 5.08 -18.40
N GLU A 205 -2.76 4.50 -19.58
CA GLU A 205 -3.37 5.02 -20.80
C GLU A 205 -4.83 4.60 -20.92
N LYS A 206 -5.15 3.38 -20.53
CA LYS A 206 -6.53 2.86 -20.47
C LYS A 206 -7.34 3.52 -19.36
N LEU A 207 -6.69 3.88 -18.25
CA LEU A 207 -7.29 4.47 -17.07
C LEU A 207 -6.51 5.72 -16.60
N PRO A 208 -6.58 6.85 -17.33
CA PRO A 208 -5.75 8.04 -17.05
C PRO A 208 -6.03 8.69 -15.67
N GLY A 209 -7.18 8.40 -15.07
CA GLY A 209 -7.54 8.86 -13.72
C GLY A 209 -7.13 7.93 -12.58
N ILE A 210 -6.47 6.81 -12.88
CA ILE A 210 -6.09 5.83 -11.85
C ILE A 210 -5.11 6.42 -10.84
N ARG A 211 -5.33 6.12 -9.57
CA ARG A 211 -4.45 6.53 -8.46
C ARG A 211 -4.01 5.29 -7.70
N ILE A 212 -2.75 4.93 -7.84
CA ILE A 212 -2.15 3.78 -7.15
C ILE A 212 -1.10 4.30 -6.19
N ILE A 213 -1.23 3.91 -4.91
CA ILE A 213 -0.30 4.23 -3.84
C ILE A 213 0.58 3.00 -3.62
N THR A 214 1.88 3.18 -3.81
CA THR A 214 2.87 2.12 -3.65
C THR A 214 3.48 2.16 -2.25
N HIS A 215 3.63 1.00 -1.64
CA HIS A 215 4.29 0.86 -0.34
C HIS A 215 5.81 0.98 -0.46
N HIS A 216 6.49 1.36 0.63
CA HIS A 216 7.96 1.53 0.71
C HIS A 216 8.49 2.54 -0.33
N CYS A 217 7.81 3.69 -0.46
CA CYS A 217 8.24 4.82 -1.29
C CYS A 217 8.51 4.48 -2.77
N GLY A 218 7.66 3.62 -3.37
CA GLY A 218 7.89 3.16 -4.74
C GLY A 218 9.04 2.18 -4.89
N ALA A 219 9.49 1.63 -3.76
CA ALA A 219 10.47 0.55 -3.67
C ALA A 219 11.79 0.87 -4.35
N MET A 220 12.21 0.08 -5.36
CA MET A 220 13.50 0.27 -6.05
C MET A 220 13.46 1.35 -7.15
N ILE A 221 12.28 1.76 -7.59
CA ILE A 221 12.12 2.61 -8.79
C ILE A 221 12.81 3.97 -8.64
N PRO A 222 12.67 4.73 -7.53
CA PRO A 222 13.37 6.01 -7.38
C PRO A 222 14.88 5.87 -7.46
N PHE A 223 15.44 4.90 -6.75
CA PHE A 223 16.89 4.68 -6.71
C PHE A 223 17.46 4.28 -8.07
N PHE A 224 16.76 3.46 -8.84
CA PHE A 224 17.17 2.99 -10.16
C PHE A 224 16.60 3.83 -11.31
N SER A 225 16.05 5.02 -11.06
CA SER A 225 15.33 5.81 -12.07
C SER A 225 16.19 6.14 -13.30
N GLY A 226 17.44 6.56 -13.12
CA GLY A 226 18.36 6.82 -14.24
C GLY A 226 18.66 5.57 -15.06
N ARG A 227 18.87 4.41 -14.39
CA ARG A 227 19.04 3.12 -15.08
C ARG A 227 17.77 2.73 -15.84
N ALA A 228 16.61 2.86 -15.21
CA ALA A 228 15.32 2.55 -15.80
C ALA A 228 15.06 3.42 -17.04
N GLU A 229 15.27 4.72 -16.95
CA GLU A 229 15.09 5.65 -18.06
C GLU A 229 15.99 5.29 -19.26
N THR A 230 17.28 5.04 -19.02
CA THR A 230 18.25 4.73 -20.06
C THR A 230 17.99 3.37 -20.71
N LEU A 231 17.75 2.33 -19.92
CA LEU A 231 17.64 0.97 -20.47
C LEU A 231 16.27 0.70 -21.07
N TRP A 232 15.18 1.27 -20.57
CA TRP A 232 13.86 1.16 -21.18
C TRP A 232 13.70 2.02 -22.42
N ALA A 233 14.53 3.05 -22.63
CA ALA A 233 14.61 3.73 -23.92
C ALA A 233 15.09 2.81 -25.07
N GLN A 234 15.67 1.66 -24.73
CA GLN A 234 16.14 0.62 -25.65
C GLN A 234 15.34 -0.69 -25.47
N LEU A 235 14.09 -0.59 -25.04
CA LEU A 235 13.22 -1.74 -24.85
C LEU A 235 13.08 -2.51 -26.18
N GLY A 236 13.26 -3.83 -26.15
CA GLY A 236 13.30 -4.69 -27.35
C GLY A 236 14.70 -5.06 -27.84
N SER A 237 15.70 -4.20 -27.61
CA SER A 237 17.07 -4.45 -28.11
C SER A 237 17.74 -5.71 -27.53
N ARG A 238 17.18 -6.32 -26.51
CA ARG A 238 17.69 -7.51 -25.80
C ARG A 238 16.71 -8.68 -25.78
N SER A 239 15.60 -8.58 -26.52
CA SER A 239 14.56 -9.61 -26.62
C SER A 239 14.37 -9.99 -28.07
N ALA A 240 14.50 -11.29 -28.37
CA ALA A 240 14.38 -11.78 -29.76
C ALA A 240 12.98 -12.34 -30.07
N ASP A 241 12.22 -12.70 -29.03
CA ASP A 241 10.94 -13.41 -29.08
C ASP A 241 9.73 -12.51 -28.84
N GLU A 242 9.96 -11.23 -28.48
CA GLU A 242 8.90 -10.26 -28.15
C GLU A 242 9.11 -8.94 -28.90
N ASN A 243 8.06 -8.39 -29.46
CA ASN A 243 8.11 -7.12 -30.17
C ASN A 243 7.96 -5.92 -29.21
N TYR A 244 8.90 -5.74 -28.31
CA TYR A 244 8.88 -4.64 -27.35
C TYR A 244 9.24 -3.27 -27.97
N GLU A 245 9.86 -3.24 -29.14
CA GLU A 245 10.10 -1.98 -29.84
C GLU A 245 8.78 -1.32 -30.27
N ASP A 246 7.84 -2.09 -30.78
CA ASP A 246 6.52 -1.57 -31.17
C ASP A 246 5.69 -1.21 -29.94
N LEU A 247 5.81 -1.96 -28.86
CA LEU A 247 5.22 -1.57 -27.57
C LEU A 247 5.73 -0.19 -27.16
N LEU A 248 7.05 0.02 -27.16
CA LEU A 248 7.65 1.31 -26.78
C LEU A 248 7.16 2.47 -27.70
N LYS A 249 7.09 2.23 -29.02
CA LYS A 249 6.57 3.23 -29.99
C LYS A 249 5.10 3.55 -29.76
N SER A 250 4.30 2.59 -29.30
CA SER A 250 2.87 2.78 -29.03
C SER A 250 2.57 3.60 -27.75
N MET A 251 3.53 3.72 -26.84
CA MET A 251 3.36 4.47 -25.61
C MET A 251 3.35 5.99 -25.86
N LYS A 252 2.37 6.70 -25.29
CA LYS A 252 2.22 8.16 -25.46
C LYS A 252 3.25 8.98 -24.68
N LYS A 253 3.89 8.39 -23.69
CA LYS A 253 4.92 9.00 -22.83
C LYS A 253 6.11 8.05 -22.70
N LYS A 254 7.27 8.59 -22.31
CA LYS A 254 8.40 7.74 -21.93
C LYS A 254 8.01 6.86 -20.72
N PRO A 255 8.46 5.60 -20.64
CA PRO A 255 8.13 4.71 -19.53
C PRO A 255 8.31 5.37 -18.15
N ILE A 256 9.42 6.09 -17.93
CA ILE A 256 9.73 6.73 -16.65
C ILE A 256 8.69 7.78 -16.23
N GLU A 257 8.00 8.42 -17.16
CA GLU A 257 6.96 9.39 -16.85
C GLU A 257 5.71 8.73 -16.24
N TYR A 258 5.39 7.49 -16.66
CA TYR A 258 4.29 6.72 -16.06
C TYR A 258 4.62 6.28 -14.64
N PHE A 259 5.88 5.94 -14.34
CA PHE A 259 6.27 5.63 -12.96
C PHE A 259 6.10 6.83 -12.02
N ARG A 260 6.29 8.05 -12.52
CA ARG A 260 6.00 9.27 -11.75
C ARG A 260 4.51 9.55 -11.55
N MET A 261 3.62 8.80 -12.18
CA MET A 261 2.17 8.92 -11.97
C MET A 261 1.68 8.15 -10.74
N PHE A 262 2.45 7.21 -10.22
CA PHE A 262 2.13 6.58 -8.93
C PHE A 262 2.24 7.57 -7.78
N TYR A 263 1.55 7.28 -6.70
CA TYR A 263 1.79 7.87 -5.39
C TYR A 263 2.72 6.96 -4.60
N ALA A 264 3.51 7.55 -3.74
CA ALA A 264 4.45 6.84 -2.88
C ALA A 264 4.22 7.22 -1.42
N ASP A 265 4.45 6.29 -0.51
CA ASP A 265 4.41 6.57 0.93
C ASP A 265 5.78 6.96 1.50
N THR A 266 5.86 7.23 2.81
CA THR A 266 7.11 7.56 3.51
C THR A 266 7.71 6.39 4.28
N VAL A 267 7.27 5.15 4.02
CA VAL A 267 7.69 3.96 4.78
C VAL A 267 9.07 3.49 4.34
N LEU A 268 10.08 3.97 5.03
CA LEU A 268 11.50 3.67 4.74
C LEU A 268 12.32 3.44 6.01
N GLY A 269 11.66 2.99 7.10
CA GLY A 269 12.33 2.71 8.38
C GLY A 269 13.03 3.95 8.98
N GLY A 270 12.57 5.17 8.67
CA GLY A 270 13.17 6.41 9.17
C GLY A 270 14.41 6.90 8.40
N SER A 271 14.71 6.33 7.23
CA SER A 271 15.85 6.77 6.39
C SER A 271 15.53 8.06 5.63
N ALA A 272 16.04 9.19 6.11
CA ALA A 272 15.87 10.48 5.45
C ALA A 272 16.52 10.54 4.05
N SER A 273 17.67 9.88 3.85
CA SER A 273 18.32 9.82 2.54
C SER A 273 17.51 9.05 1.49
N ALA A 274 16.90 7.92 1.89
CA ALA A 274 16.02 7.18 1.01
C ALA A 274 14.73 7.97 0.70
N LEU A 275 14.16 8.67 1.70
CA LEU A 275 13.00 9.52 1.51
C LEU A 275 13.32 10.71 0.58
N ARG A 276 14.52 11.29 0.66
CA ARG A 276 15.00 12.32 -0.28
C ARG A 276 14.98 11.80 -1.71
N CYS A 277 15.53 10.60 -1.94
CA CYS A 277 15.51 9.96 -3.26
C CYS A 277 14.08 9.80 -3.81
N GLY A 278 13.15 9.34 -2.97
CA GLY A 278 11.74 9.21 -3.34
C GLY A 278 11.09 10.55 -3.67
N LEU A 279 11.34 11.58 -2.86
CA LEU A 279 10.80 12.92 -3.07
C LEU A 279 11.34 13.59 -4.34
N ASP A 280 12.62 13.41 -4.64
CA ASP A 280 13.24 13.93 -5.87
C ASP A 280 12.66 13.25 -7.11
N PHE A 281 12.22 12.00 -6.99
CA PHE A 281 11.60 11.25 -8.08
C PHE A 281 10.10 11.56 -8.27
N PHE A 282 9.29 11.47 -7.19
CA PHE A 282 7.83 11.62 -7.27
C PHE A 282 7.35 13.06 -7.10
N GLY A 283 8.12 13.90 -6.40
CA GLY A 283 7.69 15.24 -5.97
C GLY A 283 6.77 15.20 -4.75
N ALA A 284 6.74 16.29 -3.99
CA ALA A 284 5.97 16.41 -2.75
C ALA A 284 4.45 16.26 -2.96
N ASP A 285 3.93 16.50 -4.16
CA ASP A 285 2.50 16.37 -4.49
C ASP A 285 2.02 14.91 -4.61
N ARG A 286 2.96 13.95 -4.68
CA ARG A 286 2.66 12.52 -4.83
C ARG A 286 3.20 11.65 -3.71
N VAL A 287 3.80 12.24 -2.68
CA VAL A 287 4.26 11.53 -1.49
C VAL A 287 3.26 11.76 -0.36
N VAL A 288 2.91 10.68 0.34
CA VAL A 288 1.94 10.66 1.44
C VAL A 288 2.56 10.08 2.70
N PHE A 289 2.26 10.67 3.85
CA PHE A 289 2.78 10.16 5.12
C PHE A 289 2.19 8.80 5.46
N ALA A 290 3.06 7.88 5.84
CA ALA A 290 2.70 6.54 6.29
C ALA A 290 3.79 5.98 7.21
N SER A 291 3.43 5.05 8.10
CA SER A 291 4.33 4.54 9.11
C SER A 291 4.66 3.06 9.01
N ASP A 292 3.79 2.23 8.43
CA ASP A 292 3.85 0.76 8.51
C ASP A 292 3.66 0.21 9.95
N CYS A 293 3.11 1.05 10.85
CA CYS A 293 2.81 0.63 12.22
C CYS A 293 1.84 -0.58 12.19
N PRO A 294 2.05 -1.66 12.97
CA PRO A 294 2.92 -1.74 14.15
C PRO A 294 4.15 -2.66 13.99
N PHE A 295 4.72 -2.79 12.82
CA PHE A 295 5.73 -3.83 12.55
C PHE A 295 7.15 -3.54 13.08
N ASP A 296 7.33 -2.46 13.80
CA ASP A 296 8.62 -2.10 14.41
C ASP A 296 8.96 -2.89 15.68
N PRO A 297 10.24 -2.87 16.13
CA PRO A 297 10.68 -3.59 17.32
C PRO A 297 10.01 -3.14 18.63
N GLU A 298 9.45 -1.93 18.69
CA GLU A 298 8.71 -1.42 19.86
C GLU A 298 7.20 -1.75 19.78
N GLY A 299 6.77 -2.42 18.70
CA GLY A 299 5.38 -2.82 18.47
C GLY A 299 4.45 -1.67 18.08
N GLY A 300 4.96 -0.66 17.38
CA GLY A 300 4.16 0.39 16.76
C GLY A 300 4.69 1.82 16.86
N PRO A 301 5.14 2.32 18.03
CA PRO A 301 5.50 3.73 18.17
C PRO A 301 6.79 4.14 17.45
N MET A 302 7.72 3.22 17.26
CA MET A 302 9.00 3.55 16.63
C MET A 302 8.80 3.99 15.18
N PHE A 303 8.07 3.26 14.37
CA PHE A 303 7.89 3.58 12.95
C PHE A 303 7.17 4.91 12.75
N ILE A 304 6.18 5.24 13.59
CA ILE A 304 5.54 6.56 13.54
C ILE A 304 6.54 7.67 13.86
N ARG A 305 7.32 7.51 14.94
CA ARG A 305 8.33 8.48 15.37
C ARG A 305 9.43 8.68 14.32
N GLU A 306 9.98 7.59 13.82
CA GLU A 306 11.06 7.63 12.84
C GLU A 306 10.57 8.14 11.45
N GLY A 307 9.34 7.80 11.07
CA GLY A 307 8.71 8.35 9.87
C GLY A 307 8.54 9.87 9.97
N ILE A 308 8.08 10.39 11.11
CA ILE A 308 8.00 11.84 11.35
C ILE A 308 9.41 12.46 11.32
N ARG A 309 10.37 11.87 12.04
CA ARG A 309 11.74 12.36 12.08
C ARG A 309 12.36 12.47 10.68
N SER A 310 12.18 11.44 9.85
CA SER A 310 12.73 11.43 8.49
C SER A 310 12.19 12.57 7.61
N VAL A 311 10.93 12.93 7.74
CA VAL A 311 10.34 14.09 7.02
C VAL A 311 10.89 15.41 7.56
N GLU A 312 11.04 15.55 8.88
CA GLU A 312 11.58 16.78 9.49
C GLU A 312 13.06 16.99 9.15
N ASP A 313 13.88 15.93 9.14
CA ASP A 313 15.31 15.97 8.83
C ASP A 313 15.59 16.46 7.40
N LEU A 314 14.64 16.33 6.48
CA LEU A 314 14.78 16.79 5.09
C LEU A 314 14.72 18.30 4.91
N LYS A 315 14.36 19.06 5.93
CA LYS A 315 14.27 20.55 5.90
C LYS A 315 13.44 21.06 4.72
N LEU A 316 12.30 20.40 4.48
CA LEU A 316 11.38 20.77 3.42
C LEU A 316 10.67 22.10 3.74
N SER A 317 10.10 22.74 2.71
CA SER A 317 9.20 23.86 2.91
C SER A 317 7.99 23.46 3.74
N GLU A 318 7.41 24.39 4.52
CA GLU A 318 6.18 24.14 5.27
C GLU A 318 5.00 23.76 4.36
N SER A 319 5.02 24.23 3.11
CA SER A 319 4.04 23.84 2.10
C SER A 319 4.17 22.36 1.75
N ASP A 320 5.38 21.89 1.48
CA ASP A 320 5.61 20.49 1.10
C ASP A 320 5.42 19.54 2.27
N LYS A 321 5.82 19.91 3.49
CA LYS A 321 5.49 19.16 4.71
C LYS A 321 3.99 18.99 4.87
N ARG A 322 3.21 20.06 4.66
CA ARG A 322 1.74 19.98 4.72
C ARG A 322 1.15 19.05 3.68
N LYS A 323 1.67 19.08 2.45
CA LYS A 323 1.24 18.14 1.40
C LYS A 323 1.47 16.69 1.84
N ILE A 324 2.69 16.38 2.28
CA ILE A 324 3.09 15.03 2.70
C ILE A 324 2.28 14.56 3.91
N TYR A 325 2.21 15.37 4.98
CA TYR A 325 1.59 14.95 6.23
C TYR A 325 0.08 14.77 6.16
N PHE A 326 -0.64 15.58 5.37
CA PHE A 326 -2.10 15.47 5.33
C PHE A 326 -2.76 15.95 4.03
N GLY A 327 -2.19 16.92 3.31
CA GLY A 327 -2.85 17.54 2.17
C GLY A 327 -3.13 16.55 1.04
N ASN A 328 -2.15 15.74 0.68
CA ASN A 328 -2.32 14.71 -0.35
C ASN A 328 -3.29 13.61 0.10
N ALA A 329 -3.18 13.16 1.34
CA ALA A 329 -4.09 12.17 1.90
C ALA A 329 -5.54 12.67 1.91
N THR A 330 -5.79 13.89 2.38
CA THR A 330 -7.12 14.52 2.39
C THR A 330 -7.73 14.59 0.99
N LYS A 331 -6.92 14.97 -0.01
CA LYS A 331 -7.36 15.04 -1.41
C LYS A 331 -7.66 13.66 -1.99
N LEU A 332 -6.78 12.68 -1.75
CA LEU A 332 -6.92 11.31 -2.26
C LEU A 332 -8.16 10.62 -1.68
N LEU A 333 -8.36 10.75 -0.39
CA LEU A 333 -9.42 10.06 0.36
C LEU A 333 -10.74 10.82 0.38
N LYS A 334 -10.76 12.06 -0.12
CA LYS A 334 -11.94 12.93 -0.08
C LYS A 334 -12.53 13.04 1.35
N ILE A 335 -11.66 13.05 2.36
CA ILE A 335 -12.07 13.25 3.74
C ILE A 335 -12.09 14.74 4.06
N PRO A 336 -13.01 15.21 4.95
CA PRO A 336 -13.06 16.60 5.33
C PRO A 336 -11.73 17.10 5.89
N ALA A 337 -11.24 18.24 5.41
CA ALA A 337 -10.08 18.88 6.01
C ALA A 337 -10.42 19.24 7.47
N VAL A 338 -9.75 18.60 8.42
CA VAL A 338 -9.88 18.97 9.84
C VAL A 338 -9.32 20.38 9.99
N LYS A 339 -10.16 21.34 10.39
CA LYS A 339 -9.71 22.70 10.69
C LYS A 339 -8.58 22.63 11.72
N ALA A 340 -7.42 23.17 11.36
CA ALA A 340 -6.34 23.32 12.33
C ALA A 340 -6.88 24.04 13.58
N PRO A 341 -6.53 23.60 14.80
CA PRO A 341 -6.90 24.35 15.99
C PRO A 341 -6.38 25.79 15.83
N ALA A 342 -7.27 26.75 16.05
CA ALA A 342 -6.91 28.16 15.99
C ALA A 342 -5.68 28.38 16.87
N SER A 343 -4.60 28.96 16.33
CA SER A 343 -3.42 29.30 17.10
C SER A 343 -3.86 30.16 18.28
N ARG A 344 -3.73 29.65 19.51
CA ARG A 344 -3.85 30.51 20.67
C ARG A 344 -2.78 31.58 20.52
N LYS A 345 -3.19 32.78 20.15
CA LYS A 345 -2.33 33.96 20.28
C LYS A 345 -1.96 34.05 21.77
N LYS A 346 -0.67 33.93 22.06
CA LYS A 346 -0.10 34.32 23.36
C LYS A 346 -0.02 35.82 23.44
#